data_bc2a636ab862da779876ef2f961e8ea6
#
_entry.id   bc2a636ab862da779876ef2f961e8ea6
#
_cell.length_a   1.000
_cell.length_b   1.000
_cell.length_c   1.000
_cell.angle_alpha   90.00
_cell.angle_beta   90.00
_cell.angle_gamma   90.00
#
_symmetry.space_group_name_H-M   'P 1'
#
loop_
_entity.id
_entity.type
_entity.pdbx_description
1 polymer ?
#
loop_
_entity_poly.entity_id
_entity_poly.type
_entity_poly.pdbx_seq_one_letter_code
_entity_poly.pdbx_strand_id
1 'polypeptide(L)'
;MERESFKSRLGFILVSAGCAIGIGNVWRFPYVAGENGGGLFVLLYLVFLVLMGIPVLTMELAVGRASRKSAVLGYKKLEKPKSKWHIHGWFCMLGCYLLMMYYTTVSGWMTSYFYKFATGTFESGMTSEQVSGVFSQLQSNPIEMVIWMSIITILGFLVCSRGIQKGIEKVSKVMMIALLVLILALAVNSILLSGAGEGLKFYLVPDFEKVSEIGIGNIVSAAMNQSFFTLSLGIAAMEIFGSYMSKDDTLPGESVKICALDTFVAIMAGLIIFPACFSYGVEPDQGPALIFITLPNVFVNMAGGRIWGTLFFLFMTFACFSTIIAVFENIISFCIDMFGISRKKSVVINAVIILIASLPCVFGFNIWSGFELFGQNVLGMEDFLVSNILLPVGSLIYLLFCVTKFGWGFDNYLAECNTGKGMKFARFLKPYFQFVLPILVLIVLVQGFIK
;
A
#
# COMPACT_ATOMS: atom_id res chain seq x y z
N MET A 1 -11.41 -13.37 -24.97
CA MET A 1 -12.46 -12.76 -24.14
C MET A 1 -12.27 -11.25 -24.18
N GLU A 2 -13.36 -10.52 -24.28
CA GLU A 2 -13.33 -9.07 -24.18
C GLU A 2 -12.97 -8.66 -22.75
N ARG A 3 -12.08 -7.67 -22.60
CA ARG A 3 -11.61 -7.23 -21.29
C ARG A 3 -12.73 -6.49 -20.55
N GLU A 4 -13.01 -6.84 -19.30
CA GLU A 4 -13.93 -6.07 -18.45
C GLU A 4 -13.49 -4.61 -18.37
N SER A 5 -14.40 -3.70 -18.06
CA SER A 5 -14.12 -2.26 -17.86
C SER A 5 -14.84 -1.75 -16.64
N PHE A 6 -14.30 -0.69 -16.03
CA PHE A 6 -15.00 0.03 -14.96
C PHE A 6 -16.30 0.65 -15.49
N LYS A 7 -17.33 0.64 -14.65
CA LYS A 7 -18.62 1.29 -14.97
C LYS A 7 -18.52 2.81 -14.96
N SER A 8 -17.64 3.35 -14.11
CA SER A 8 -17.52 4.80 -13.91
C SER A 8 -16.07 5.20 -13.64
N ARG A 9 -15.71 6.42 -14.05
CA ARG A 9 -14.43 7.08 -13.74
C ARG A 9 -14.17 7.11 -12.23
N LEU A 10 -15.18 7.51 -11.43
CA LEU A 10 -15.05 7.51 -9.96
C LEU A 10 -14.75 6.12 -9.43
N GLY A 11 -15.33 5.06 -10.02
CA GLY A 11 -15.02 3.67 -9.67
C GLY A 11 -13.56 3.33 -9.91
N PHE A 12 -13.03 3.69 -11.07
CA PHE A 12 -11.61 3.51 -11.36
C PHE A 12 -10.71 4.24 -10.34
N ILE A 13 -10.97 5.53 -10.07
CA ILE A 13 -10.16 6.32 -9.12
C ILE A 13 -10.19 5.72 -7.72
N LEU A 14 -11.39 5.37 -7.20
CA LEU A 14 -11.54 4.83 -5.84
C LEU A 14 -10.95 3.42 -5.70
N VAL A 15 -11.05 2.56 -6.71
CA VAL A 15 -10.42 1.24 -6.70
C VAL A 15 -8.90 1.36 -6.76
N SER A 16 -8.37 2.20 -7.65
CA SER A 16 -6.93 2.41 -7.79
C SER A 16 -6.34 3.11 -6.57
N ALA A 17 -7.00 4.13 -6.03
CA ALA A 17 -6.60 4.75 -4.78
C ALA A 17 -6.67 3.75 -3.60
N GLY A 18 -7.72 2.91 -3.53
CA GLY A 18 -7.83 1.86 -2.54
C GLY A 18 -6.75 0.77 -2.65
N CYS A 19 -6.15 0.58 -3.82
CA CYS A 19 -4.98 -0.27 -3.97
C CYS A 19 -3.73 0.36 -3.34
N ALA A 20 -3.54 1.66 -3.52
CA ALA A 20 -2.43 2.42 -2.93
C ALA A 20 -2.62 2.59 -1.42
N ILE A 21 -3.82 3.00 -0.99
CA ILE A 21 -4.18 3.23 0.41
C ILE A 21 -4.20 1.91 1.18
N GLY A 22 -3.21 1.67 1.99
CA GLY A 22 -3.07 0.44 2.76
C GLY A 22 -2.28 0.65 4.05
N ILE A 23 -1.61 -0.39 4.50
CA ILE A 23 -0.72 -0.37 5.67
C ILE A 23 0.37 0.70 5.51
N GLY A 24 0.83 0.94 4.28
CA GLY A 24 1.84 1.93 3.97
C GLY A 24 1.50 3.36 4.40
N ASN A 25 0.23 3.76 4.24
CA ASN A 25 -0.24 5.11 4.60
C ASN A 25 -0.56 5.26 6.07
N VAL A 26 -1.14 4.23 6.67
CA VAL A 26 -1.76 4.36 8.00
C VAL A 26 -0.83 3.87 9.10
N TRP A 27 0.09 2.99 8.78
CA TRP A 27 1.07 2.46 9.72
C TRP A 27 2.48 2.96 9.42
N ARG A 28 3.02 2.62 8.21
CA ARG A 28 4.42 2.91 7.90
C ARG A 28 4.70 4.41 7.81
N PHE A 29 3.81 5.17 7.18
CA PHE A 29 4.02 6.60 6.99
C PHE A 29 4.11 7.37 8.32
N PRO A 30 3.17 7.25 9.29
CA PRO A 30 3.33 7.89 10.58
C PRO A 30 4.56 7.42 11.34
N TYR A 31 4.84 6.11 11.35
CA TYR A 31 6.03 5.56 11.98
C TYR A 31 7.32 6.21 11.42
N VAL A 32 7.50 6.18 10.09
CA VAL A 32 8.69 6.77 9.44
C VAL A 32 8.75 8.28 9.66
N ALA A 33 7.61 8.98 9.69
CA ALA A 33 7.56 10.41 10.00
C ALA A 33 8.00 10.68 11.44
N GLY A 34 7.61 9.83 12.39
CA GLY A 34 8.04 9.90 13.79
C GLY A 34 9.54 9.80 13.95
N GLU A 35 10.15 8.79 13.33
CA GLU A 35 11.61 8.55 13.38
C GLU A 35 12.43 9.60 12.62
N ASN A 36 11.85 10.27 11.62
CA ASN A 36 12.59 11.19 10.73
C ASN A 36 12.20 12.67 10.89
N GLY A 37 11.83 13.09 12.11
CA GLY A 37 11.67 14.50 12.44
C GLY A 37 10.39 15.16 11.93
N GLY A 38 9.33 14.39 11.68
CA GLY A 38 7.97 14.88 11.42
C GLY A 38 7.83 15.77 10.19
N GLY A 39 7.64 17.09 10.39
CA GLY A 39 7.23 18.02 9.35
C GLY A 39 8.16 18.11 8.14
N LEU A 40 9.50 18.04 8.31
CA LEU A 40 10.43 18.06 7.17
C LEU A 40 10.34 16.79 6.33
N PHE A 41 10.21 15.63 6.98
CA PHE A 41 9.99 14.38 6.28
C PHE A 41 8.69 14.45 5.43
N VAL A 42 7.60 14.95 6.00
CA VAL A 42 6.32 15.10 5.26
C VAL A 42 6.50 15.98 4.03
N LEU A 43 7.18 17.10 4.16
CA LEU A 43 7.45 18.02 3.04
C LEU A 43 8.25 17.31 1.92
N LEU A 44 9.35 16.64 2.29
CA LEU A 44 10.20 15.92 1.34
C LEU A 44 9.46 14.74 0.68
N TYR A 45 8.65 14.02 1.46
CA TYR A 45 7.79 12.96 0.92
C TYR A 45 6.86 13.48 -0.18
N LEU A 46 6.19 14.63 0.03
CA LEU A 46 5.32 15.24 -0.97
C LEU A 46 6.09 15.61 -2.24
N VAL A 47 7.30 16.15 -2.10
CA VAL A 47 8.17 16.48 -3.24
C VAL A 47 8.52 15.21 -4.02
N PHE A 48 8.98 14.14 -3.36
CA PHE A 48 9.35 12.90 -4.05
C PHE A 48 8.14 12.15 -4.62
N LEU A 49 6.97 12.25 -3.99
CA LEU A 49 5.74 11.69 -4.55
C LEU A 49 5.40 12.31 -5.91
N VAL A 50 5.56 13.63 -6.03
CA VAL A 50 5.35 14.34 -7.31
C VAL A 50 6.43 13.99 -8.32
N LEU A 51 7.69 13.98 -7.90
CA LEU A 51 8.82 13.74 -8.79
C LEU A 51 8.92 12.28 -9.23
N MET A 52 8.67 11.32 -8.36
CA MET A 52 8.89 9.89 -8.63
C MET A 52 7.58 9.11 -8.70
N GLY A 53 6.71 9.25 -7.71
CA GLY A 53 5.48 8.46 -7.57
C GLY A 53 4.52 8.65 -8.74
N ILE A 54 4.14 9.89 -9.06
CA ILE A 54 3.21 10.19 -10.17
C ILE A 54 3.74 9.69 -11.52
N PRO A 55 5.00 9.95 -11.92
CA PRO A 55 5.55 9.43 -13.16
C PRO A 55 5.50 7.91 -13.27
N VAL A 56 5.96 7.18 -12.24
CA VAL A 56 6.03 5.71 -12.28
C VAL A 56 4.62 5.09 -12.25
N LEU A 57 3.71 5.63 -11.43
CA LEU A 57 2.29 5.24 -11.44
C LEU A 57 1.68 5.39 -12.85
N THR A 58 1.96 6.52 -13.51
CA THR A 58 1.48 6.77 -14.86
C THR A 58 2.04 5.75 -15.86
N MET A 59 3.27 5.27 -15.68
CA MET A 59 3.88 4.23 -16.53
C MET A 59 3.19 2.88 -16.37
N GLU A 60 2.92 2.43 -15.15
CA GLU A 60 2.18 1.20 -14.93
C GLU A 60 0.77 1.26 -15.54
N LEU A 61 0.04 2.34 -15.28
CA LEU A 61 -1.29 2.54 -15.89
C LEU A 61 -1.23 2.57 -17.41
N ALA A 62 -0.18 3.17 -18.01
CA ALA A 62 -0.02 3.25 -19.46
C ALA A 62 0.21 1.87 -20.10
N VAL A 63 1.07 1.05 -19.51
CA VAL A 63 1.32 -0.33 -19.99
C VAL A 63 0.02 -1.14 -19.94
N GLY A 64 -0.71 -1.05 -18.85
CA GLY A 64 -2.02 -1.70 -18.69
C GLY A 64 -3.04 -1.22 -19.73
N ARG A 65 -3.22 0.09 -19.88
CA ARG A 65 -4.23 0.68 -20.77
C ARG A 65 -3.93 0.41 -22.26
N ALA A 66 -2.66 0.52 -22.66
CA ALA A 66 -2.23 0.25 -24.03
C ALA A 66 -2.34 -1.23 -24.39
N SER A 67 -1.99 -2.11 -23.47
CA SER A 67 -2.00 -3.56 -23.71
C SER A 67 -3.40 -4.18 -23.58
N ARG A 68 -4.21 -3.70 -22.62
CA ARG A 68 -5.48 -4.30 -22.18
C ARG A 68 -5.30 -5.77 -21.74
N LYS A 69 -4.15 -6.06 -21.11
CA LYS A 69 -3.75 -7.39 -20.65
C LYS A 69 -3.14 -7.29 -19.23
N SER A 70 -2.99 -8.44 -18.58
CA SER A 70 -2.19 -8.58 -17.37
C SER A 70 -0.69 -8.53 -17.69
N ALA A 71 0.15 -8.32 -16.68
CA ALA A 71 1.56 -7.96 -16.81
C ALA A 71 2.34 -8.74 -17.89
N VAL A 72 2.38 -10.07 -17.83
CA VAL A 72 3.18 -10.87 -18.78
C VAL A 72 2.73 -10.66 -20.23
N LEU A 73 1.43 -10.75 -20.48
CA LEU A 73 0.89 -10.54 -21.83
C LEU A 73 0.86 -9.06 -22.20
N GLY A 74 0.80 -8.15 -21.24
CA GLY A 74 0.91 -6.71 -21.43
C GLY A 74 2.24 -6.34 -22.03
N TYR A 75 3.33 -6.72 -21.37
CA TYR A 75 4.68 -6.54 -21.88
C TYR A 75 4.89 -7.22 -23.24
N LYS A 76 4.46 -8.49 -23.37
CA LYS A 76 4.60 -9.25 -24.63
C LYS A 76 3.92 -8.59 -25.80
N LYS A 77 2.80 -7.89 -25.59
CA LYS A 77 2.07 -7.17 -26.63
C LYS A 77 2.75 -5.88 -27.06
N LEU A 78 3.42 -5.19 -26.14
CA LEU A 78 4.02 -3.87 -26.37
C LEU A 78 5.51 -3.92 -26.66
N GLU A 79 6.19 -5.00 -26.30
CA GLU A 79 7.62 -5.17 -26.50
C GLU A 79 7.98 -5.36 -28.00
N LYS A 80 9.22 -5.03 -28.34
CA LYS A 80 9.74 -5.25 -29.69
C LYS A 80 9.95 -6.74 -29.98
N PRO A 81 9.87 -7.18 -31.23
CA PRO A 81 10.16 -8.57 -31.61
C PRO A 81 11.55 -9.00 -31.10
N LYS A 82 11.63 -10.21 -30.54
CA LYS A 82 12.84 -10.83 -29.96
C LYS A 82 13.30 -10.22 -28.62
N SER A 83 12.61 -9.22 -28.06
CA SER A 83 12.93 -8.75 -26.71
C SER A 83 12.31 -9.70 -25.65
N LYS A 84 12.74 -9.51 -24.40
CA LYS A 84 12.36 -10.38 -23.28
C LYS A 84 11.76 -9.60 -22.09
N TRP A 85 11.19 -8.43 -22.33
CA TRP A 85 10.63 -7.61 -21.27
C TRP A 85 9.45 -8.29 -20.54
N HIS A 86 8.72 -9.18 -21.22
CA HIS A 86 7.64 -9.97 -20.63
C HIS A 86 8.08 -10.85 -19.45
N ILE A 87 9.39 -11.14 -19.30
CA ILE A 87 9.92 -11.85 -18.14
C ILE A 87 9.62 -11.06 -16.86
N HIS A 88 9.66 -9.72 -16.92
CA HIS A 88 9.33 -8.88 -15.78
C HIS A 88 7.91 -9.14 -15.25
N GLY A 89 6.95 -9.44 -16.11
CA GLY A 89 5.59 -9.78 -15.68
C GLY A 89 5.52 -10.97 -14.73
N TRP A 90 6.43 -11.94 -14.84
CA TRP A 90 6.55 -13.06 -13.89
C TRP A 90 7.10 -12.59 -12.53
N PHE A 91 8.07 -11.67 -12.52
CA PHE A 91 8.55 -11.05 -11.28
C PHE A 91 7.46 -10.22 -10.60
N CYS A 92 6.64 -9.52 -11.36
CA CYS A 92 5.47 -8.83 -10.82
C CYS A 92 4.51 -9.80 -10.12
N MET A 93 4.23 -10.96 -10.72
CA MET A 93 3.37 -11.97 -10.11
C MET A 93 4.00 -12.58 -8.85
N LEU A 94 5.29 -12.89 -8.88
CA LEU A 94 6.01 -13.34 -7.68
C LEU A 94 5.88 -12.30 -6.56
N GLY A 95 6.05 -11.02 -6.87
CA GLY A 95 5.87 -9.91 -5.93
C GLY A 95 4.45 -9.84 -5.36
N CYS A 96 3.42 -10.03 -6.20
CA CYS A 96 2.03 -10.07 -5.73
C CYS A 96 1.75 -11.24 -4.77
N TYR A 97 2.27 -12.43 -5.05
CA TYR A 97 2.09 -13.57 -4.14
C TYR A 97 2.84 -13.37 -2.83
N LEU A 98 4.12 -12.97 -2.87
CA LEU A 98 4.90 -12.69 -1.66
C LEU A 98 4.26 -11.57 -0.82
N LEU A 99 3.80 -10.48 -1.45
CA LEU A 99 3.08 -9.42 -0.76
C LEU A 99 1.86 -9.99 -0.03
N MET A 100 1.04 -10.80 -0.69
CA MET A 100 -0.19 -11.31 -0.09
C MET A 100 0.07 -12.33 1.01
N MET A 101 1.20 -13.03 1.02
CA MET A 101 1.55 -13.99 2.08
C MET A 101 1.62 -13.31 3.45
N TYR A 102 2.32 -12.19 3.57
CA TYR A 102 2.40 -11.48 4.85
C TYR A 102 1.27 -10.45 5.05
N TYR A 103 0.80 -9.82 3.96
CA TYR A 103 -0.19 -8.77 4.04
C TYR A 103 -1.55 -9.27 4.54
N THR A 104 -1.96 -10.49 4.16
CA THR A 104 -3.18 -11.13 4.68
C THR A 104 -3.06 -11.46 6.18
N THR A 105 -1.87 -11.83 6.65
CA THR A 105 -1.59 -12.07 8.08
C THR A 105 -1.75 -10.78 8.89
N VAL A 106 -1.11 -9.69 8.47
CA VAL A 106 -1.21 -8.39 9.14
C VAL A 106 -2.65 -7.84 9.08
N SER A 107 -3.33 -8.00 7.94
CA SER A 107 -4.73 -7.62 7.80
C SER A 107 -5.65 -8.44 8.73
N GLY A 108 -5.30 -9.69 8.98
CA GLY A 108 -5.94 -10.53 9.99
C GLY A 108 -5.81 -9.94 11.40
N TRP A 109 -4.63 -9.41 11.77
CA TRP A 109 -4.42 -8.74 13.05
C TRP A 109 -5.30 -7.49 13.18
N MET A 110 -5.39 -6.65 12.13
CA MET A 110 -6.28 -5.48 12.12
C MET A 110 -7.74 -5.85 12.35
N THR A 111 -8.20 -6.92 11.67
CA THR A 111 -9.57 -7.43 11.80
C THR A 111 -9.82 -8.03 13.18
N SER A 112 -8.84 -8.73 13.76
CA SER A 112 -8.89 -9.23 15.14
C SER A 112 -9.04 -8.10 16.15
N TYR A 113 -8.25 -7.03 15.99
CA TYR A 113 -8.32 -5.87 16.88
C TYR A 113 -9.64 -5.11 16.75
N PHE A 114 -10.17 -4.96 15.53
CA PHE A 114 -11.52 -4.46 15.34
C PHE A 114 -12.54 -5.27 16.15
N TYR A 115 -12.50 -6.59 16.06
CA TYR A 115 -13.38 -7.47 16.82
C TYR A 115 -13.16 -7.35 18.33
N LYS A 116 -11.92 -7.35 18.80
CA LYS A 116 -11.56 -7.26 20.22
C LYS A 116 -12.02 -5.92 20.85
N PHE A 117 -11.88 -4.79 20.15
CA PHE A 117 -12.44 -3.51 20.61
C PHE A 117 -13.97 -3.50 20.60
N ALA A 118 -14.59 -3.99 19.53
CA ALA A 118 -16.04 -4.04 19.40
C ALA A 118 -16.71 -4.91 20.48
N THR A 119 -16.08 -6.03 20.85
CA THR A 119 -16.59 -6.96 21.87
C THR A 119 -16.20 -6.58 23.30
N GLY A 120 -15.30 -5.60 23.50
CA GLY A 120 -14.92 -5.13 24.83
C GLY A 120 -13.77 -5.91 25.45
N THR A 121 -12.94 -6.60 24.68
CA THR A 121 -11.67 -7.19 25.18
C THR A 121 -10.72 -6.11 25.71
N PHE A 122 -10.74 -4.93 25.07
CA PHE A 122 -10.03 -3.76 25.56
C PHE A 122 -10.97 -2.95 26.47
N GLU A 123 -10.67 -2.97 27.77
CA GLU A 123 -11.44 -2.26 28.79
C GLU A 123 -10.74 -0.96 29.23
N SER A 124 -11.52 0.00 29.69
CA SER A 124 -10.96 1.25 30.21
C SER A 124 -10.11 0.98 31.48
N GLY A 125 -8.92 1.58 31.51
CA GLY A 125 -8.01 1.45 32.65
C GLY A 125 -7.13 0.20 32.64
N MET A 126 -7.07 -0.56 31.53
CA MET A 126 -6.07 -1.61 31.34
C MET A 126 -4.66 -1.03 31.44
N THR A 127 -3.75 -1.79 32.08
CA THR A 127 -2.32 -1.41 32.12
C THR A 127 -1.65 -1.66 30.77
N SER A 128 -0.51 -0.98 30.54
CA SER A 128 0.28 -1.17 29.30
C SER A 128 0.74 -2.62 29.10
N GLU A 129 1.00 -3.35 30.20
CA GLU A 129 1.33 -4.78 30.14
C GLU A 129 0.15 -5.64 29.67
N GLN A 130 -1.06 -5.33 30.15
CA GLN A 130 -2.27 -6.02 29.74
C GLN A 130 -2.56 -5.77 28.27
N VAL A 131 -2.43 -4.52 27.80
CA VAL A 131 -2.63 -4.15 26.40
C VAL A 131 -1.60 -4.82 25.50
N SER A 132 -0.31 -4.80 25.85
CA SER A 132 0.73 -5.48 25.06
C SER A 132 0.57 -6.99 25.10
N GLY A 133 0.06 -7.52 26.22
CA GLY A 133 -0.28 -8.95 26.39
C GLY A 133 -1.32 -9.44 25.37
N VAL A 134 -2.31 -8.60 24.99
CA VAL A 134 -3.31 -8.95 23.97
C VAL A 134 -2.65 -9.22 22.62
N PHE A 135 -1.65 -8.42 22.23
CA PHE A 135 -0.91 -8.64 20.97
C PHE A 135 -0.04 -9.89 21.05
N SER A 136 0.69 -10.06 22.13
CA SER A 136 1.53 -11.26 22.35
C SER A 136 0.70 -12.56 22.35
N GLN A 137 -0.48 -12.53 22.96
CA GLN A 137 -1.42 -13.67 22.94
C GLN A 137 -1.92 -13.97 21.53
N LEU A 138 -2.26 -12.95 20.74
CA LEU A 138 -2.68 -13.12 19.35
C LEU A 138 -1.55 -13.78 18.54
N GLN A 139 -0.31 -13.27 18.65
CA GLN A 139 0.83 -13.79 17.89
C GLN A 139 1.25 -15.20 18.33
N SER A 140 1.14 -15.52 19.60
CA SER A 140 1.49 -16.85 20.13
C SER A 140 0.44 -17.94 19.85
N ASN A 141 -0.78 -17.55 19.41
CA ASN A 141 -1.86 -18.48 19.12
C ASN A 141 -1.98 -18.74 17.60
N PRO A 142 -1.40 -19.82 17.05
CA PRO A 142 -1.41 -20.10 15.62
C PRO A 142 -2.82 -20.29 15.07
N ILE A 143 -3.74 -20.86 15.85
CA ILE A 143 -5.13 -21.13 15.43
C ILE A 143 -5.87 -19.80 15.24
N GLU A 144 -5.77 -18.89 16.21
CA GLU A 144 -6.41 -17.56 16.12
C GLU A 144 -5.87 -16.77 14.94
N MET A 145 -4.55 -16.77 14.74
CA MET A 145 -3.92 -16.10 13.60
C MET A 145 -4.39 -16.67 12.25
N VAL A 146 -4.44 -18.00 12.11
CA VAL A 146 -4.91 -18.68 10.88
C VAL A 146 -6.39 -18.32 10.62
N ILE A 147 -7.23 -18.30 11.65
CA ILE A 147 -8.66 -17.94 11.50
C ILE A 147 -8.82 -16.53 10.94
N TRP A 148 -8.19 -15.53 11.56
CA TRP A 148 -8.32 -14.14 11.12
C TRP A 148 -7.73 -13.91 9.72
N MET A 149 -6.55 -14.46 9.44
CA MET A 149 -5.94 -14.45 8.10
C MET A 149 -6.85 -15.11 7.07
N SER A 150 -7.46 -16.25 7.39
CA SER A 150 -8.36 -16.97 6.47
C SER A 150 -9.65 -16.21 6.21
N ILE A 151 -10.25 -15.58 7.22
CA ILE A 151 -11.47 -14.76 7.08
C ILE A 151 -11.23 -13.66 6.05
N ILE A 152 -10.17 -12.85 6.22
CA ILE A 152 -9.91 -11.72 5.35
C ILE A 152 -9.56 -12.17 3.92
N THR A 153 -8.81 -13.26 3.79
CA THR A 153 -8.44 -13.86 2.50
C THR A 153 -9.67 -14.37 1.73
N ILE A 154 -10.51 -15.14 2.40
CA ILE A 154 -11.73 -15.70 1.78
C ILE A 154 -12.68 -14.57 1.37
N LEU A 155 -12.90 -13.57 2.23
CA LEU A 155 -13.74 -12.42 1.91
C LEU A 155 -13.21 -11.65 0.68
N GLY A 156 -11.89 -11.44 0.57
CA GLY A 156 -11.27 -10.81 -0.59
C GLY A 156 -11.54 -11.58 -1.88
N PHE A 157 -11.32 -12.89 -1.90
CA PHE A 157 -11.61 -13.72 -3.06
C PHE A 157 -13.11 -13.81 -3.39
N LEU A 158 -13.99 -13.79 -2.39
CA LEU A 158 -15.45 -13.73 -2.61
C LEU A 158 -15.86 -12.43 -3.32
N VAL A 159 -15.28 -11.30 -2.96
CA VAL A 159 -15.52 -10.03 -3.66
C VAL A 159 -15.03 -10.12 -5.10
N CYS A 160 -13.80 -10.57 -5.33
CA CYS A 160 -13.20 -10.70 -6.66
C CYS A 160 -13.95 -11.71 -7.55
N SER A 161 -14.59 -12.74 -6.96
CA SER A 161 -15.37 -13.74 -7.71
C SER A 161 -16.54 -13.14 -8.49
N ARG A 162 -17.05 -11.97 -8.03
CA ARG A 162 -18.18 -11.27 -8.66
C ARG A 162 -17.79 -10.38 -9.83
N GLY A 163 -16.49 -10.33 -10.21
CA GLY A 163 -15.95 -9.52 -11.29
C GLY A 163 -15.75 -8.04 -10.92
N ILE A 164 -15.35 -7.25 -11.92
CA ILE A 164 -14.95 -5.85 -11.69
C ILE A 164 -16.13 -5.00 -11.25
N GLN A 165 -17.21 -4.94 -12.04
CA GLN A 165 -18.30 -3.98 -11.81
C GLN A 165 -19.17 -4.32 -10.60
N LYS A 166 -19.57 -5.59 -10.46
CA LYS A 166 -20.49 -6.04 -9.42
C LYS A 166 -19.80 -6.38 -8.10
N GLY A 167 -18.53 -6.74 -8.14
CA GLY A 167 -17.70 -7.08 -6.97
C GLY A 167 -16.81 -5.91 -6.58
N ILE A 168 -15.68 -5.79 -7.25
CA ILE A 168 -14.58 -4.90 -6.87
C ILE A 168 -15.02 -3.44 -6.83
N GLU A 169 -15.55 -2.90 -7.95
CA GLU A 169 -15.91 -1.49 -8.02
C GLU A 169 -17.01 -1.11 -7.00
N LYS A 170 -18.04 -1.97 -6.85
CA LYS A 170 -19.14 -1.69 -5.91
C LYS A 170 -18.66 -1.71 -4.46
N VAL A 171 -17.91 -2.74 -4.07
CA VAL A 171 -17.43 -2.90 -2.69
C VAL A 171 -16.39 -1.82 -2.36
N SER A 172 -15.41 -1.61 -3.24
CA SER A 172 -14.37 -0.59 -3.01
C SER A 172 -14.95 0.82 -2.91
N LYS A 173 -15.97 1.18 -3.71
CA LYS A 173 -16.64 2.49 -3.57
C LYS A 173 -17.22 2.71 -2.19
N VAL A 174 -17.99 1.72 -1.68
CA VAL A 174 -18.61 1.83 -0.36
C VAL A 174 -17.54 1.90 0.72
N MET A 175 -16.54 1.03 0.66
CA MET A 175 -15.46 0.98 1.63
C MET A 175 -14.62 2.26 1.62
N MET A 176 -14.26 2.79 0.45
CA MET A 176 -13.46 4.01 0.35
C MET A 176 -14.21 5.23 0.88
N ILE A 177 -15.50 5.35 0.60
CA ILE A 177 -16.32 6.44 1.17
C ILE A 177 -16.39 6.30 2.70
N ALA A 178 -16.66 5.09 3.21
CA ALA A 178 -16.68 4.84 4.64
C ALA A 178 -15.32 5.13 5.30
N LEU A 179 -14.22 4.71 4.66
CA LEU A 179 -12.86 4.98 5.10
C LEU A 179 -12.58 6.48 5.21
N LEU A 180 -12.96 7.26 4.19
CA LEU A 180 -12.78 8.72 4.21
C LEU A 180 -13.61 9.40 5.31
N VAL A 181 -14.82 8.94 5.58
CA VAL A 181 -15.64 9.46 6.68
C VAL A 181 -15.03 9.10 8.03
N LEU A 182 -14.59 7.85 8.20
CA LEU A 182 -13.97 7.37 9.43
C LEU A 182 -12.68 8.13 9.76
N ILE A 183 -11.80 8.31 8.76
CA ILE A 183 -10.52 9.01 8.98
C ILE A 183 -10.74 10.48 9.37
N LEU A 184 -11.74 11.15 8.78
CA LEU A 184 -12.11 12.52 9.16
C LEU A 184 -12.63 12.58 10.60
N ALA A 185 -13.51 11.68 10.99
CA ALA A 185 -14.06 11.62 12.35
C ALA A 185 -12.95 11.36 13.39
N LEU A 186 -12.05 10.42 13.11
CA LEU A 186 -10.93 10.08 13.96
C LEU A 186 -9.93 11.26 14.08
N ALA A 187 -9.60 11.93 12.97
CA ALA A 187 -8.69 13.07 12.99
C ALA A 187 -9.27 14.25 13.76
N VAL A 188 -10.56 14.57 13.58
CA VAL A 188 -11.24 15.61 14.35
C VAL A 188 -11.19 15.29 15.84
N ASN A 189 -11.48 14.04 16.23
CA ASN A 189 -11.40 13.63 17.63
C ASN A 189 -9.97 13.79 18.19
N SER A 190 -8.93 13.35 17.46
CA SER A 190 -7.54 13.46 17.91
C SER A 190 -7.07 14.91 18.05
N ILE A 191 -7.43 15.77 17.11
CA ILE A 191 -7.06 17.20 17.15
C ILE A 191 -7.71 17.94 18.32
N LEU A 192 -8.89 17.48 18.78
CA LEU A 192 -9.61 18.08 19.92
C LEU A 192 -9.11 17.61 21.29
N LEU A 193 -8.16 16.68 21.36
CA LEU A 193 -7.58 16.22 22.61
C LEU A 193 -6.76 17.34 23.30
N SER A 194 -6.78 17.34 24.63
CA SER A 194 -5.92 18.20 25.41
C SER A 194 -4.46 17.77 25.23
N GLY A 195 -3.58 18.68 24.76
CA GLY A 195 -2.19 18.34 24.43
C GLY A 195 -1.93 18.04 22.95
N ALA A 196 -2.96 17.97 22.10
CA ALA A 196 -2.84 17.73 20.67
C ALA A 196 -1.91 18.72 19.94
N GLY A 197 -1.78 19.96 20.47
CA GLY A 197 -0.99 21.04 19.84
C GLY A 197 0.49 20.70 19.65
N GLU A 198 1.12 20.00 20.61
CA GLU A 198 2.51 19.56 20.50
C GLU A 198 2.69 18.52 19.39
N GLY A 199 1.79 17.54 19.33
CA GLY A 199 1.78 16.53 18.27
C GLY A 199 1.55 17.12 16.87
N LEU A 200 0.64 18.13 16.76
CA LEU A 200 0.44 18.87 15.51
C LEU A 200 1.67 19.66 15.11
N LYS A 201 2.33 20.33 16.05
CA LYS A 201 3.58 21.07 15.81
C LYS A 201 4.68 20.13 15.33
N PHE A 202 4.88 19.01 16.02
CA PHE A 202 5.86 17.99 15.63
C PHE A 202 5.62 17.46 14.20
N TYR A 203 4.38 17.18 13.86
CA TYR A 203 4.03 16.55 12.60
C TYR A 203 4.02 17.51 11.40
N LEU A 204 3.64 18.78 11.61
CA LEU A 204 3.42 19.73 10.51
C LEU A 204 4.50 20.79 10.39
N VAL A 205 5.27 21.06 11.46
CA VAL A 205 6.28 22.12 11.47
C VAL A 205 7.67 21.49 11.43
N PRO A 206 8.51 21.82 10.43
CA PRO A 206 9.89 21.36 10.38
C PRO A 206 10.70 21.82 11.62
N ASP A 207 11.34 20.86 12.28
CA ASP A 207 12.25 21.10 13.41
C ASP A 207 13.70 20.91 12.95
N PHE A 208 14.42 22.04 12.77
CA PHE A 208 15.78 22.02 12.24
C PHE A 208 16.83 21.53 13.27
N GLU A 209 16.52 21.54 14.56
CA GLU A 209 17.39 20.97 15.58
C GLU A 209 17.40 19.45 15.45
N LYS A 210 16.22 18.84 15.40
CA LYS A 210 16.09 17.38 15.13
C LYS A 210 16.68 16.97 13.78
N VAL A 211 16.57 17.81 12.76
CA VAL A 211 17.22 17.56 11.45
C VAL A 211 18.71 17.43 11.57
N SER A 212 19.38 18.23 12.42
CA SER A 212 20.82 18.13 12.63
C SER A 212 21.24 16.87 13.39
N GLU A 213 20.39 16.36 14.27
CA GLU A 213 20.62 15.12 15.03
C GLU A 213 20.46 13.88 14.14
N ILE A 214 19.37 13.81 13.38
CA ILE A 214 19.04 12.65 12.50
C ILE A 214 19.94 12.64 11.25
N GLY A 215 20.28 13.82 10.75
CA GLY A 215 20.98 14.02 9.49
C GLY A 215 20.04 14.10 8.27
N ILE A 216 20.18 15.19 7.51
CA ILE A 216 19.33 15.46 6.34
C ILE A 216 19.33 14.31 5.30
N GLY A 217 20.46 13.62 5.14
CA GLY A 217 20.59 12.47 4.22
C GLY A 217 19.66 11.32 4.60
N ASN A 218 19.50 11.02 5.89
CA ASN A 218 18.61 9.97 6.38
C ASN A 218 17.15 10.34 6.13
N ILE A 219 16.78 11.61 6.38
CA ILE A 219 15.41 12.10 6.17
C ILE A 219 15.04 12.08 4.68
N VAL A 220 15.93 12.54 3.81
CA VAL A 220 15.75 12.48 2.35
C VAL A 220 15.56 11.03 1.90
N SER A 221 16.42 10.14 2.37
CA SER A 221 16.36 8.70 2.09
C SER A 221 15.04 8.07 2.50
N ALA A 222 14.60 8.33 3.73
CA ALA A 222 13.34 7.84 4.26
C ALA A 222 12.14 8.36 3.45
N ALA A 223 12.14 9.66 3.10
CA ALA A 223 11.09 10.28 2.30
C ALA A 223 11.01 9.72 0.88
N MET A 224 12.16 9.49 0.22
CA MET A 224 12.23 8.85 -1.09
C MET A 224 11.66 7.42 -1.04
N ASN A 225 12.10 6.61 -0.09
CA ASN A 225 11.62 5.24 0.09
C ASN A 225 10.11 5.21 0.35
N GLN A 226 9.60 6.09 1.23
CA GLN A 226 8.17 6.13 1.54
C GLN A 226 7.33 6.57 0.34
N SER A 227 7.79 7.49 -0.48
CA SER A 227 7.06 7.94 -1.68
C SER A 227 6.89 6.85 -2.74
N PHE A 228 7.79 5.87 -2.74
CA PHE A 228 7.72 4.68 -3.59
C PHE A 228 6.79 3.62 -3.00
N PHE A 229 6.97 3.35 -1.71
CA PHE A 229 6.26 2.31 -1.01
C PHE A 229 4.74 2.58 -0.94
N THR A 230 4.35 3.84 -0.70
CA THR A 230 2.94 4.22 -0.50
C THR A 230 2.04 3.85 -1.68
N LEU A 231 2.56 3.88 -2.91
CA LEU A 231 1.79 3.60 -4.13
C LEU A 231 1.86 2.14 -4.59
N SER A 232 2.60 1.27 -3.88
CA SER A 232 2.79 -0.16 -4.22
C SER A 232 3.20 -0.40 -5.68
N LEU A 233 4.12 0.44 -6.22
CA LEU A 233 4.56 0.42 -7.61
C LEU A 233 5.61 -0.68 -7.87
N GLY A 234 5.64 -1.20 -9.09
CA GLY A 234 6.65 -2.15 -9.56
C GLY A 234 6.19 -3.60 -9.67
N ILE A 235 5.02 -3.94 -9.13
CA ILE A 235 4.46 -5.31 -9.16
C ILE A 235 3.20 -5.43 -10.00
N ALA A 236 2.97 -4.50 -10.93
CA ALA A 236 1.81 -4.47 -11.82
C ALA A 236 0.44 -4.31 -11.13
N ALA A 237 0.41 -3.88 -9.86
CA ALA A 237 -0.84 -3.68 -9.14
C ALA A 237 -1.69 -2.56 -9.77
N MET A 238 -1.05 -1.53 -10.31
CA MET A 238 -1.73 -0.46 -11.04
C MET A 238 -1.89 -0.76 -12.53
N GLU A 239 -1.03 -1.59 -13.13
CA GLU A 239 -1.14 -2.01 -14.52
C GLU A 239 -2.49 -2.69 -14.80
N ILE A 240 -2.92 -3.58 -13.90
CA ILE A 240 -4.18 -4.29 -14.08
C ILE A 240 -5.38 -3.32 -14.16
N PHE A 241 -5.40 -2.28 -13.31
CA PHE A 241 -6.47 -1.26 -13.35
C PHE A 241 -6.38 -0.38 -14.59
N GLY A 242 -5.18 -0.04 -15.04
CA GLY A 242 -4.96 0.58 -16.33
C GLY A 242 -5.61 -0.23 -17.47
N SER A 243 -5.51 -1.58 -17.42
CA SER A 243 -6.08 -2.45 -18.45
C SER A 243 -7.61 -2.44 -18.54
N TYR A 244 -8.29 -1.98 -17.48
CA TYR A 244 -9.76 -1.83 -17.42
C TYR A 244 -10.22 -0.40 -17.71
N MET A 245 -9.28 0.55 -17.85
CA MET A 245 -9.57 1.96 -18.05
C MET A 245 -9.93 2.27 -19.52
N SER A 246 -10.87 3.20 -19.73
CA SER A 246 -11.16 3.81 -21.05
C SER A 246 -10.06 4.80 -21.47
N LYS A 247 -10.15 5.28 -22.71
CA LYS A 247 -9.25 6.32 -23.26
C LYS A 247 -9.84 7.74 -23.20
N ASP A 248 -10.89 7.95 -22.44
CA ASP A 248 -11.59 9.23 -22.38
C ASP A 248 -10.79 10.29 -21.60
N ASP A 249 -10.03 9.84 -20.60
CA ASP A 249 -9.25 10.70 -19.71
C ASP A 249 -7.73 10.42 -19.85
N THR A 250 -6.92 11.48 -19.65
CA THR A 250 -5.45 11.36 -19.67
C THR A 250 -4.94 10.67 -18.42
N LEU A 251 -3.89 9.84 -18.56
CA LEU A 251 -3.31 9.13 -17.43
C LEU A 251 -2.62 10.04 -16.40
N PRO A 252 -1.88 11.11 -16.78
CA PRO A 252 -1.31 12.02 -15.77
C PRO A 252 -2.36 12.64 -14.86
N GLY A 253 -3.51 13.03 -15.40
CA GLY A 253 -4.60 13.58 -14.60
C GLY A 253 -5.20 12.58 -13.61
N GLU A 254 -5.33 11.33 -14.02
CA GLU A 254 -5.83 10.25 -13.14
C GLU A 254 -4.79 9.85 -12.09
N SER A 255 -3.50 9.78 -12.45
CA SER A 255 -2.42 9.51 -11.51
C SER A 255 -2.35 10.55 -10.40
N VAL A 256 -2.49 11.85 -10.74
CA VAL A 256 -2.53 12.93 -9.73
C VAL A 256 -3.71 12.74 -8.76
N LYS A 257 -4.89 12.35 -9.24
CA LYS A 257 -6.05 12.14 -8.37
C LYS A 257 -5.87 10.93 -7.44
N ILE A 258 -5.30 9.84 -7.95
CA ILE A 258 -4.97 8.66 -7.15
C ILE A 258 -3.96 9.04 -6.07
N CYS A 259 -2.85 9.70 -6.44
CA CYS A 259 -1.85 10.17 -5.49
C CYS A 259 -2.41 11.18 -4.48
N ALA A 260 -3.29 12.08 -4.89
CA ALA A 260 -3.90 13.04 -3.97
C ALA A 260 -4.77 12.36 -2.91
N LEU A 261 -5.54 11.34 -3.27
CA LEU A 261 -6.33 10.55 -2.32
C LEU A 261 -5.42 9.73 -1.39
N ASP A 262 -4.39 9.09 -1.92
CA ASP A 262 -3.39 8.34 -1.17
C ASP A 262 -2.70 9.24 -0.13
N THR A 263 -2.19 10.38 -0.58
CA THR A 263 -1.54 11.38 0.28
C THR A 263 -2.48 11.95 1.34
N PHE A 264 -3.74 12.24 0.96
CA PHE A 264 -4.74 12.72 1.90
C PHE A 264 -4.90 11.72 3.06
N VAL A 265 -5.02 10.43 2.77
CA VAL A 265 -5.16 9.40 3.82
C VAL A 265 -3.88 9.31 4.66
N ALA A 266 -2.68 9.35 4.06
CA ALA A 266 -1.42 9.32 4.79
C ALA A 266 -1.29 10.51 5.76
N ILE A 267 -1.60 11.73 5.29
CA ILE A 267 -1.55 12.94 6.13
C ILE A 267 -2.58 12.87 7.25
N MET A 268 -3.80 12.45 6.94
CA MET A 268 -4.86 12.30 7.95
C MET A 268 -4.51 11.24 9.02
N ALA A 269 -3.84 10.15 8.62
CA ALA A 269 -3.36 9.15 9.57
C ALA A 269 -2.35 9.75 10.57
N GLY A 270 -1.43 10.60 10.11
CA GLY A 270 -0.55 11.33 11.00
C GLY A 270 -1.30 12.30 11.94
N LEU A 271 -2.34 12.98 11.44
CA LEU A 271 -3.22 13.84 12.27
C LEU A 271 -4.06 13.06 13.29
N ILE A 272 -4.24 11.77 13.13
CA ILE A 272 -4.85 10.88 14.13
C ILE A 272 -3.79 10.49 15.16
N ILE A 273 -2.63 10.02 14.71
CA ILE A 273 -1.65 9.34 15.56
C ILE A 273 -0.85 10.32 16.40
N PHE A 274 -0.25 11.34 15.81
CA PHE A 274 0.64 12.25 16.56
C PHE A 274 -0.08 13.05 17.66
N PRO A 275 -1.22 13.70 17.39
CA PRO A 275 -1.94 14.38 18.47
C PRO A 275 -2.37 13.43 19.59
N ALA A 276 -2.81 12.21 19.25
CA ALA A 276 -3.18 11.22 20.24
C ALA A 276 -1.99 10.75 21.08
N CYS A 277 -0.84 10.41 20.47
CA CYS A 277 0.36 10.00 21.18
C CYS A 277 0.85 11.08 22.13
N PHE A 278 1.00 12.32 21.67
CA PHE A 278 1.47 13.44 22.50
C PHE A 278 0.50 13.78 23.64
N SER A 279 -0.81 13.69 23.40
CA SER A 279 -1.83 13.92 24.44
C SER A 279 -1.77 12.93 25.60
N TYR A 280 -1.27 11.73 25.34
CA TYR A 280 -1.16 10.66 26.35
C TYR A 280 0.30 10.34 26.73
N GLY A 281 1.26 11.16 26.31
CA GLY A 281 2.68 11.03 26.68
C GLY A 281 3.34 9.76 26.13
N VAL A 282 2.91 9.29 24.96
CA VAL A 282 3.43 8.09 24.30
C VAL A 282 4.31 8.50 23.12
N GLU A 283 5.49 7.92 23.02
CA GLU A 283 6.40 8.21 21.91
C GLU A 283 5.89 7.61 20.60
N PRO A 284 5.89 8.38 19.48
CA PRO A 284 5.34 7.93 18.21
C PRO A 284 6.31 7.07 17.36
N ASP A 285 7.50 6.78 17.87
CA ASP A 285 8.59 6.06 17.15
C ASP A 285 8.69 4.56 17.48
N GLN A 286 7.66 3.97 18.09
CA GLN A 286 7.65 2.58 18.55
C GLN A 286 7.54 1.51 17.43
N GLY A 287 7.75 1.85 16.19
CA GLY A 287 7.71 0.91 15.04
C GLY A 287 6.35 0.22 14.85
N PRO A 288 6.33 -1.06 14.45
CA PRO A 288 5.09 -1.85 14.31
C PRO A 288 4.23 -1.88 15.58
N ALA A 289 4.85 -1.77 16.75
CA ALA A 289 4.16 -1.71 18.03
C ALA A 289 3.25 -0.47 18.16
N LEU A 290 3.52 0.60 17.40
CA LEU A 290 2.70 1.82 17.39
C LEU A 290 1.21 1.52 17.21
N ILE A 291 0.85 0.66 16.27
CA ILE A 291 -0.55 0.34 15.96
C ILE A 291 -1.15 -0.65 16.95
N PHE A 292 -0.40 -1.70 17.34
CA PHE A 292 -0.96 -2.81 18.10
C PHE A 292 -0.75 -2.73 19.62
N ILE A 293 0.13 -1.82 20.07
CA ILE A 293 0.42 -1.62 21.50
C ILE A 293 0.15 -0.18 21.88
N THR A 294 0.80 0.78 21.23
CA THR A 294 0.78 2.19 21.59
C THR A 294 -0.61 2.81 21.44
N LEU A 295 -1.22 2.72 20.28
CA LEU A 295 -2.57 3.26 20.05
C LEU A 295 -3.67 2.57 20.87
N PRO A 296 -3.70 1.25 21.03
CA PRO A 296 -4.59 0.62 22.01
C PRO A 296 -4.43 1.16 23.44
N ASN A 297 -3.19 1.43 23.91
CA ASN A 297 -2.95 2.09 25.19
C ASN A 297 -3.58 3.48 25.26
N VAL A 298 -3.49 4.27 24.17
CA VAL A 298 -4.16 5.56 24.09
C VAL A 298 -5.68 5.38 24.21
N PHE A 299 -6.25 4.45 23.43
CA PHE A 299 -7.71 4.23 23.43
C PHE A 299 -8.25 3.75 24.77
N VAL A 300 -7.59 2.83 25.48
CA VAL A 300 -8.09 2.36 26.79
C VAL A 300 -8.08 3.45 27.87
N ASN A 301 -7.26 4.48 27.70
CA ASN A 301 -7.18 5.63 28.60
C ASN A 301 -8.04 6.83 28.16
N MET A 302 -8.64 6.76 26.95
CA MET A 302 -9.44 7.82 26.37
C MET A 302 -10.92 7.69 26.74
N ALA A 303 -11.62 8.81 26.94
CA ALA A 303 -13.07 8.82 27.10
C ALA A 303 -13.76 8.24 25.83
N GLY A 304 -14.58 7.20 25.99
CA GLY A 304 -15.20 6.51 24.87
C GLY A 304 -14.21 5.69 24.02
N GLY A 305 -13.06 5.34 24.55
CA GLY A 305 -11.95 4.69 23.83
C GLY A 305 -12.32 3.38 23.15
N ARG A 306 -13.26 2.60 23.73
CA ARG A 306 -13.81 1.41 23.06
C ARG A 306 -14.43 1.74 21.69
N ILE A 307 -15.19 2.85 21.60
CA ILE A 307 -15.81 3.29 20.34
C ILE A 307 -14.71 3.76 19.38
N TRP A 308 -13.82 4.63 19.84
CA TRP A 308 -12.74 5.18 19.00
C TRP A 308 -11.77 4.10 18.51
N GLY A 309 -11.39 3.16 19.37
CA GLY A 309 -10.58 2.01 18.97
C GLY A 309 -11.28 1.10 17.96
N THR A 310 -12.59 0.84 18.16
CA THR A 310 -13.41 0.09 17.19
C THR A 310 -13.42 0.79 15.83
N LEU A 311 -13.68 2.10 15.78
CA LEU A 311 -13.70 2.87 14.53
C LEU A 311 -12.34 2.95 13.86
N PHE A 312 -11.27 3.09 14.65
CA PHE A 312 -9.90 3.10 14.15
C PHE A 312 -9.53 1.75 13.49
N PHE A 313 -9.74 0.63 14.17
CA PHE A 313 -9.43 -0.68 13.60
C PHE A 313 -10.40 -1.10 12.49
N LEU A 314 -11.62 -0.58 12.45
CA LEU A 314 -12.50 -0.72 11.29
C LEU A 314 -11.93 0.03 10.07
N PHE A 315 -11.47 1.28 10.28
CA PHE A 315 -10.78 2.06 9.26
C PHE A 315 -9.54 1.32 8.73
N MET A 316 -8.69 0.81 9.63
CA MET A 316 -7.50 0.01 9.29
C MET A 316 -7.85 -1.24 8.48
N THR A 317 -8.90 -1.96 8.90
CA THR A 317 -9.39 -3.16 8.19
C THR A 317 -9.85 -2.81 6.77
N PHE A 318 -10.56 -1.70 6.58
CA PHE A 318 -10.98 -1.26 5.24
C PHE A 318 -9.78 -0.86 4.35
N ALA A 319 -8.80 -0.16 4.92
CA ALA A 319 -7.58 0.21 4.20
C ALA A 319 -6.82 -1.04 3.72
N CYS A 320 -6.59 -2.01 4.60
CA CYS A 320 -5.93 -3.27 4.23
C CYS A 320 -6.75 -4.07 3.21
N PHE A 321 -8.05 -4.17 3.42
CA PHE A 321 -8.92 -4.98 2.57
C PHE A 321 -9.04 -4.45 1.15
N SER A 322 -8.99 -3.13 0.95
CA SER A 322 -8.99 -2.53 -0.39
C SER A 322 -7.76 -2.91 -1.20
N THR A 323 -6.58 -2.94 -0.57
CA THR A 323 -5.33 -3.42 -1.20
C THR A 323 -5.39 -4.92 -1.52
N ILE A 324 -5.90 -5.74 -0.59
CA ILE A 324 -6.07 -7.19 -0.81
C ILE A 324 -6.93 -7.47 -2.05
N ILE A 325 -8.10 -6.84 -2.16
CA ILE A 325 -8.99 -6.99 -3.32
C ILE A 325 -8.26 -6.62 -4.61
N ALA A 326 -7.49 -5.53 -4.58
CA ALA A 326 -6.76 -5.03 -5.74
C ALA A 326 -5.68 -6.00 -6.22
N VAL A 327 -4.86 -6.51 -5.32
CA VAL A 327 -3.79 -7.46 -5.67
C VAL A 327 -4.35 -8.82 -6.03
N PHE A 328 -5.42 -9.28 -5.38
CA PHE A 328 -6.11 -10.52 -5.77
C PHE A 328 -6.68 -10.43 -7.19
N GLU A 329 -7.23 -9.29 -7.58
CA GLU A 329 -7.69 -9.10 -8.96
C GLU A 329 -6.55 -9.19 -9.96
N ASN A 330 -5.37 -8.63 -9.63
CA ASN A 330 -4.19 -8.75 -10.48
C ASN A 330 -3.78 -10.22 -10.69
N ILE A 331 -3.70 -11.00 -9.61
CA ILE A 331 -3.39 -12.44 -9.65
C ILE A 331 -4.44 -13.22 -10.44
N ILE A 332 -5.72 -12.97 -10.18
CA ILE A 332 -6.84 -13.64 -10.87
C ILE A 332 -6.79 -13.36 -12.38
N SER A 333 -6.62 -12.10 -12.75
CA SER A 333 -6.57 -11.68 -14.15
C SER A 333 -5.36 -12.23 -14.89
N PHE A 334 -4.21 -12.31 -14.20
CA PHE A 334 -3.03 -12.97 -14.73
C PHE A 334 -3.33 -14.44 -15.06
N CYS A 335 -3.93 -15.19 -14.14
CA CYS A 335 -4.28 -16.60 -14.38
C CYS A 335 -5.30 -16.77 -15.52
N ILE A 336 -6.29 -15.87 -15.63
CA ILE A 336 -7.25 -15.89 -16.73
C ILE A 336 -6.55 -15.65 -18.07
N ASP A 337 -5.69 -14.63 -18.14
CA ASP A 337 -5.00 -14.25 -19.37
C ASP A 337 -3.98 -15.31 -19.83
N MET A 338 -3.18 -15.84 -18.88
CA MET A 338 -2.10 -16.78 -19.19
C MET A 338 -2.56 -18.19 -19.46
N PHE A 339 -3.53 -18.68 -18.68
CA PHE A 339 -3.93 -20.09 -18.71
C PHE A 339 -5.32 -20.30 -19.33
N GLY A 340 -6.03 -19.24 -19.72
CA GLY A 340 -7.36 -19.32 -20.33
C GLY A 340 -8.45 -19.92 -19.40
N ILE A 341 -8.22 -19.97 -18.10
CA ILE A 341 -9.17 -20.51 -17.13
C ILE A 341 -10.28 -19.52 -16.78
N SER A 342 -11.43 -20.04 -16.35
CA SER A 342 -12.54 -19.19 -15.94
C SER A 342 -12.21 -18.44 -14.63
N ARG A 343 -12.83 -17.26 -14.41
CA ARG A 343 -12.68 -16.47 -13.19
C ARG A 343 -12.94 -17.29 -11.93
N LYS A 344 -14.03 -18.09 -11.91
CA LYS A 344 -14.35 -18.95 -10.77
C LYS A 344 -13.23 -19.94 -10.43
N LYS A 345 -12.68 -20.59 -11.45
CA LYS A 345 -11.57 -21.55 -11.29
C LYS A 345 -10.30 -20.83 -10.81
N SER A 346 -9.98 -19.66 -11.39
CA SER A 346 -8.86 -18.84 -10.95
C SER A 346 -8.99 -18.43 -9.48
N VAL A 347 -10.17 -17.95 -9.06
CA VAL A 347 -10.46 -17.57 -7.67
C VAL A 347 -10.21 -18.73 -6.71
N VAL A 348 -10.76 -19.91 -6.98
CA VAL A 348 -10.60 -21.07 -6.07
C VAL A 348 -9.14 -21.50 -5.97
N ILE A 349 -8.44 -21.61 -7.10
CA ILE A 349 -7.03 -22.01 -7.12
C ILE A 349 -6.18 -21.02 -6.31
N ASN A 350 -6.34 -19.73 -6.58
CA ASN A 350 -5.53 -18.71 -5.91
C ASN A 350 -5.89 -18.53 -4.43
N ALA A 351 -7.17 -18.73 -4.06
CA ALA A 351 -7.57 -18.74 -2.65
C ALA A 351 -6.84 -19.85 -1.88
N VAL A 352 -6.79 -21.07 -2.43
CA VAL A 352 -6.07 -22.18 -1.80
C VAL A 352 -4.57 -21.91 -1.76
N ILE A 353 -3.98 -21.39 -2.84
CA ILE A 353 -2.54 -21.06 -2.88
C ILE A 353 -2.19 -20.02 -1.81
N ILE A 354 -2.92 -18.90 -1.74
CA ILE A 354 -2.64 -17.83 -0.77
C ILE A 354 -2.85 -18.33 0.67
N LEU A 355 -3.93 -19.06 0.95
CA LEU A 355 -4.17 -19.61 2.30
C LEU A 355 -3.01 -20.49 2.77
N ILE A 356 -2.50 -21.37 1.90
CA ILE A 356 -1.38 -22.25 2.25
C ILE A 356 -0.07 -21.47 2.32
N ALA A 357 0.19 -20.59 1.35
CA ALA A 357 1.42 -19.83 1.25
C ALA A 357 1.59 -18.79 2.38
N SER A 358 0.50 -18.33 3.00
CA SER A 358 0.54 -17.43 4.17
C SER A 358 0.81 -18.12 5.50
N LEU A 359 0.70 -19.46 5.57
CA LEU A 359 0.95 -20.20 6.82
C LEU A 359 2.38 -20.03 7.36
N PRO A 360 3.45 -20.04 6.55
CA PRO A 360 4.80 -19.77 7.04
C PRO A 360 4.93 -18.43 7.76
N CYS A 361 4.30 -17.37 7.24
CA CYS A 361 4.26 -16.06 7.88
C CYS A 361 3.57 -16.13 9.26
N VAL A 362 2.42 -16.81 9.35
CA VAL A 362 1.71 -17.03 10.63
C VAL A 362 2.57 -17.81 11.61
N PHE A 363 3.18 -18.91 11.16
CA PHE A 363 3.97 -19.79 12.01
C PHE A 363 5.29 -19.18 12.47
N GLY A 364 5.82 -18.21 11.75
CA GLY A 364 7.01 -17.45 12.13
C GLY A 364 6.89 -16.70 13.47
N PHE A 365 5.66 -16.48 13.97
CA PHE A 365 5.43 -15.83 15.27
C PHE A 365 5.23 -16.81 16.43
N ASN A 366 5.04 -18.12 16.15
CA ASN A 366 4.70 -19.13 17.17
C ASN A 366 5.46 -20.45 16.94
N ILE A 367 4.96 -21.35 16.10
CA ILE A 367 5.54 -22.70 15.90
C ILE A 367 6.98 -22.62 15.36
N TRP A 368 7.29 -21.64 14.52
CA TRP A 368 8.59 -21.40 13.90
C TRP A 368 9.28 -20.14 14.42
N SER A 369 8.95 -19.70 15.63
CA SER A 369 9.50 -18.45 16.22
C SER A 369 11.04 -18.45 16.35
N GLY A 370 11.66 -19.63 16.36
CA GLY A 370 13.12 -19.77 16.32
C GLY A 370 13.72 -19.78 14.91
N PHE A 371 12.91 -19.70 13.85
CA PHE A 371 13.40 -19.66 12.48
C PHE A 371 13.62 -18.21 12.05
N GLU A 372 14.88 -17.84 11.92
CA GLU A 372 15.29 -16.54 11.41
C GLU A 372 16.25 -16.73 10.22
N LEU A 373 16.07 -15.92 9.19
CA LEU A 373 16.97 -15.86 8.06
C LEU A 373 17.51 -14.42 7.93
N PHE A 374 18.83 -14.24 7.96
CA PHE A 374 19.49 -12.94 8.00
C PHE A 374 19.01 -12.04 9.17
N GLY A 375 18.70 -12.63 10.33
CA GLY A 375 18.18 -11.90 11.50
C GLY A 375 16.74 -11.43 11.36
N GLN A 376 15.99 -11.93 10.37
CA GLN A 376 14.59 -11.62 10.14
C GLN A 376 13.72 -12.85 10.29
N ASN A 377 12.54 -12.69 10.90
CA ASN A 377 11.50 -13.72 10.86
C ASN A 377 10.87 -13.81 9.45
N VAL A 378 9.98 -14.76 9.24
CA VAL A 378 9.36 -14.99 7.91
C VAL A 378 8.69 -13.72 7.36
N LEU A 379 7.89 -13.01 8.18
CA LEU A 379 7.25 -11.77 7.77
C LEU A 379 8.26 -10.69 7.34
N GLY A 380 9.30 -10.49 8.18
CA GLY A 380 10.34 -9.49 7.88
C GLY A 380 11.10 -9.82 6.59
N MET A 381 11.35 -11.11 6.32
CA MET A 381 11.98 -11.57 5.08
C MET A 381 11.09 -11.33 3.86
N GLU A 382 9.80 -11.68 3.95
CA GLU A 382 8.84 -11.47 2.86
C GLU A 382 8.68 -9.96 2.55
N ASP A 383 8.54 -9.13 3.59
CA ASP A 383 8.46 -7.67 3.44
C ASP A 383 9.76 -7.10 2.86
N PHE A 384 10.94 -7.54 3.33
CA PHE A 384 12.22 -7.09 2.77
C PHE A 384 12.34 -7.39 1.28
N LEU A 385 12.00 -8.62 0.85
CA LEU A 385 12.04 -9.00 -0.56
C LEU A 385 11.10 -8.16 -1.42
N VAL A 386 9.89 -7.91 -0.94
CA VAL A 386 8.91 -7.10 -1.66
C VAL A 386 9.31 -5.64 -1.65
N SER A 387 9.50 -5.05 -0.47
CA SER A 387 9.63 -3.60 -0.30
C SER A 387 10.99 -3.06 -0.76
N ASN A 388 12.08 -3.79 -0.52
CA ASN A 388 13.43 -3.30 -0.82
C ASN A 388 13.98 -3.81 -2.16
N ILE A 389 13.40 -4.87 -2.72
CA ILE A 389 13.89 -5.45 -3.99
C ILE A 389 12.84 -5.37 -5.08
N LEU A 390 11.69 -6.06 -4.92
CA LEU A 390 10.76 -6.25 -6.04
C LEU A 390 10.06 -4.95 -6.44
N LEU A 391 9.63 -4.11 -5.50
CA LEU A 391 9.01 -2.82 -5.82
C LEU A 391 9.98 -1.85 -6.52
N PRO A 392 11.20 -1.57 -6.01
CA PRO A 392 12.12 -0.65 -6.67
C PRO A 392 12.66 -1.20 -8.01
N VAL A 393 13.04 -2.48 -8.07
CA VAL A 393 13.52 -3.11 -9.31
C VAL A 393 12.41 -3.13 -10.36
N GLY A 394 11.20 -3.50 -9.96
CA GLY A 394 10.05 -3.52 -10.85
C GLY A 394 9.73 -2.15 -11.42
N SER A 395 9.72 -1.13 -10.59
CA SER A 395 9.52 0.26 -11.00
C SER A 395 10.60 0.75 -11.96
N LEU A 396 11.86 0.39 -11.70
CA LEU A 396 12.96 0.69 -12.63
C LEU A 396 12.76 0.02 -14.00
N ILE A 397 12.29 -1.22 -14.01
CA ILE A 397 12.02 -1.95 -15.26
C ILE A 397 10.85 -1.31 -16.01
N TYR A 398 9.75 -0.94 -15.35
CA TYR A 398 8.65 -0.17 -15.97
C TYR A 398 9.16 1.13 -16.61
N LEU A 399 9.97 1.86 -15.86
CA LEU A 399 10.57 3.10 -16.32
C LEU A 399 11.43 2.86 -17.57
N LEU A 400 12.40 1.95 -17.51
CA LEU A 400 13.27 1.63 -18.64
C LEU A 400 12.49 1.12 -19.86
N PHE A 401 11.47 0.31 -19.65
CA PHE A 401 10.58 -0.16 -20.70
C PHE A 401 9.84 0.98 -21.42
N CYS A 402 9.29 1.91 -20.66
CA CYS A 402 8.52 3.03 -21.20
C CYS A 402 9.39 4.09 -21.90
N VAL A 403 10.65 4.31 -21.44
CA VAL A 403 11.44 5.46 -21.91
C VAL A 403 12.57 5.12 -22.86
N THR A 404 13.02 3.84 -22.92
CA THR A 404 14.16 3.47 -23.75
C THR A 404 13.74 3.02 -25.15
N LYS A 405 14.68 3.17 -26.11
CA LYS A 405 14.48 2.67 -27.47
C LYS A 405 14.46 1.14 -27.59
N PHE A 406 14.90 0.42 -26.56
CA PHE A 406 14.91 -1.05 -26.49
C PHE A 406 13.60 -1.62 -25.96
N GLY A 407 12.82 -0.83 -25.24
CA GLY A 407 11.50 -1.17 -24.75
C GLY A 407 10.38 -0.67 -25.68
N TRP A 408 9.25 -0.25 -25.08
CA TRP A 408 8.11 0.33 -25.77
C TRP A 408 8.45 1.70 -26.39
N GLY A 409 9.24 2.49 -25.69
CA GLY A 409 9.77 3.78 -26.14
C GLY A 409 8.97 4.99 -25.70
N PHE A 410 9.69 6.10 -25.43
CA PHE A 410 9.11 7.31 -24.84
C PHE A 410 7.98 7.93 -25.67
N ASP A 411 8.11 7.95 -27.00
CA ASP A 411 7.09 8.59 -27.84
C ASP A 411 5.77 7.81 -27.84
N ASN A 412 5.81 6.46 -27.80
CA ASN A 412 4.64 5.61 -27.65
C ASN A 412 4.01 5.78 -26.28
N TYR A 413 4.82 5.77 -25.22
CA TYR A 413 4.39 6.03 -23.84
C TYR A 413 3.70 7.39 -23.73
N LEU A 414 4.33 8.46 -24.23
CA LEU A 414 3.80 9.81 -24.15
C LEU A 414 2.48 9.95 -24.92
N ALA A 415 2.37 9.34 -26.11
CA ALA A 415 1.15 9.34 -26.91
C ALA A 415 0.00 8.65 -26.14
N GLU A 416 0.26 7.49 -25.53
CA GLU A 416 -0.74 6.79 -24.72
C GLU A 416 -1.15 7.62 -23.50
N CYS A 417 -0.19 8.13 -22.73
CA CYS A 417 -0.47 8.94 -21.53
C CYS A 417 -1.35 10.14 -21.82
N ASN A 418 -1.09 10.83 -22.94
CA ASN A 418 -1.76 12.07 -23.31
C ASN A 418 -3.05 11.84 -24.10
N THR A 419 -3.45 10.59 -24.33
CA THR A 419 -4.73 10.25 -24.96
C THR A 419 -5.88 10.55 -24.01
N GLY A 420 -6.89 11.26 -24.47
CA GLY A 420 -8.07 11.67 -23.70
C GLY A 420 -8.05 13.14 -23.27
N LYS A 421 -9.00 13.49 -22.38
CA LYS A 421 -9.17 14.86 -21.86
C LYS A 421 -8.50 14.99 -20.49
N GLY A 422 -7.77 16.06 -20.25
CA GLY A 422 -7.16 16.38 -18.96
C GLY A 422 -5.72 16.84 -19.04
N MET A 423 -4.99 16.75 -17.91
CA MET A 423 -3.60 17.15 -17.80
C MET A 423 -2.72 16.24 -18.67
N LYS A 424 -1.73 16.82 -19.33
CA LYS A 424 -0.82 16.13 -20.25
C LYS A 424 0.63 16.30 -19.82
N PHE A 425 1.44 15.29 -20.01
CA PHE A 425 2.88 15.43 -19.90
C PHE A 425 3.44 16.16 -21.11
N ALA A 426 4.29 17.14 -20.85
CA ALA A 426 4.97 17.88 -21.91
C ALA A 426 6.18 17.11 -22.45
N ARG A 427 6.44 17.22 -23.75
CA ARG A 427 7.55 16.50 -24.41
C ARG A 427 8.94 16.91 -23.88
N PHE A 428 9.08 18.12 -23.35
CA PHE A 428 10.36 18.58 -22.78
C PHE A 428 10.75 17.80 -21.50
N LEU A 429 9.84 17.07 -20.87
CA LEU A 429 10.13 16.20 -19.72
C LEU A 429 10.89 14.92 -20.11
N LYS A 430 11.09 14.66 -21.40
CA LYS A 430 11.81 13.48 -21.90
C LYS A 430 13.19 13.27 -21.23
N PRO A 431 14.08 14.27 -21.11
CA PRO A 431 15.37 14.07 -20.44
C PRO A 431 15.20 13.71 -18.95
N TYR A 432 14.21 14.29 -18.28
CA TYR A 432 13.90 13.95 -16.89
C TYR A 432 13.53 12.47 -16.75
N PHE A 433 12.59 11.98 -17.55
CA PHE A 433 12.17 10.58 -17.54
C PHE A 433 13.28 9.61 -17.95
N GLN A 434 14.18 10.01 -18.86
CA GLN A 434 15.22 9.13 -19.37
C GLN A 434 16.47 9.07 -18.51
N PHE A 435 16.80 10.13 -17.76
CA PHE A 435 18.07 10.22 -17.03
C PHE A 435 17.88 10.48 -15.54
N VAL A 436 17.08 11.46 -15.15
CA VAL A 436 16.96 11.85 -13.74
C VAL A 436 16.15 10.82 -12.96
N LEU A 437 14.98 10.48 -13.44
CA LEU A 437 14.08 9.56 -12.76
C LEU A 437 14.68 8.15 -12.54
N PRO A 438 15.39 7.53 -13.52
CA PRO A 438 16.08 6.26 -13.27
C PRO A 438 17.15 6.33 -12.19
N ILE A 439 17.89 7.46 -12.10
CA ILE A 439 18.91 7.67 -11.06
C ILE A 439 18.23 7.74 -9.69
N LEU A 440 17.13 8.49 -9.56
CA LEU A 440 16.38 8.56 -8.31
C LEU A 440 15.86 7.19 -7.87
N VAL A 441 15.31 6.39 -8.78
CA VAL A 441 14.84 5.02 -8.47
C VAL A 441 16.01 4.10 -8.09
N LEU A 442 17.15 4.22 -8.75
CA LEU A 442 18.37 3.49 -8.38
C LEU A 442 18.86 3.85 -6.99
N ILE A 443 18.80 5.12 -6.60
CA ILE A 443 19.15 5.54 -5.24
C ILE A 443 18.26 4.85 -4.22
N VAL A 444 16.93 4.82 -4.44
CA VAL A 444 15.98 4.08 -3.57
C VAL A 444 16.35 2.61 -3.46
N LEU A 445 16.65 1.96 -4.59
CA LEU A 445 17.05 0.56 -4.62
C LEU A 445 18.32 0.30 -3.79
N VAL A 446 19.37 1.12 -4.01
CA VAL A 446 20.65 0.96 -3.31
C VAL A 446 20.50 1.19 -1.80
N GLN A 447 19.71 2.19 -1.41
CA GLN A 447 19.44 2.48 0.00
C GLN A 447 18.71 1.33 0.72
N GLY A 448 17.88 0.56 0.02
CA GLY A 448 17.24 -0.62 0.57
C GLY A 448 18.20 -1.72 1.02
N PHE A 449 19.45 -1.72 0.54
CA PHE A 449 20.50 -2.69 0.92
C PHE A 449 21.51 -2.17 1.95
N ILE A 450 21.55 -0.85 2.18
CA ILE A 450 22.55 -0.23 3.08
C ILE A 450 22.00 -0.11 4.52
N LYS A 451 20.71 -0.26 4.70
CA LYS A 451 20.05 -0.33 6.03
C LYS A 451 20.02 -1.78 6.56
#